data_515d4d91c3252b7f28a009fe22a615a8
#
_entry.id   515d4d91c3252b7f28a009fe22a615a8
#
_cell.length_a   1.000
_cell.length_b   1.000
_cell.length_c   1.000
_cell.angle_alpha   90.00
_cell.angle_beta   90.00
_cell.angle_gamma   90.00
#
_symmetry.space_group_name_H-M   'P 1'
#
loop_
_entity.id
_entity.type
_entity.pdbx_description
1 polymer ?
#
loop_
_entity_poly.entity_id
_entity_poly.type
_entity_poly.pdbx_seq_one_letter_code
_entity_poly.pdbx_strand_id
1 'polypeptide(L)'
;MKIKIKFMVTFMALVLSTFTAISVSAASEDPYQAVIDKLNKEYSMDIHFMNSEEFRAYSMEKQQKIDITPEEFEKNLREQIIENNRAQAEADEKFAELEAKDIIESGSGVCKPISTTRATATVTRGKAVPGATVYLNATVSNNPGYWMYSNINSVHTEYIAGNNSKPPFHANTYNYSLIDSRRTCATKLYGYTLGDYGTIINSNAYRYVEFWAGSGM
;
A
#
# COMPACT_ATOMS: atom_id res chain seq x y z
N MET A 1 -27.78 -28.23 -61.28
CA MET A 1 -26.88 -27.56 -60.32
C MET A 1 -27.17 -26.08 -60.20
N LYS A 2 -28.40 -25.68 -59.82
CA LYS A 2 -28.85 -24.26 -59.74
C LYS A 2 -29.60 -23.93 -58.43
N ILE A 3 -29.62 -24.81 -57.44
CA ILE A 3 -30.41 -24.62 -56.20
C ILE A 3 -29.51 -24.13 -55.01
N LYS A 4 -28.19 -24.21 -55.10
CA LYS A 4 -27.29 -23.85 -53.98
C LYS A 4 -27.02 -22.34 -53.82
N ILE A 5 -27.30 -21.52 -54.81
CA ILE A 5 -26.96 -20.07 -54.75
C ILE A 5 -28.06 -19.24 -54.07
N LYS A 6 -29.32 -19.68 -54.09
CA LYS A 6 -30.41 -18.93 -53.46
C LYS A 6 -30.45 -19.01 -51.94
N PHE A 7 -29.89 -20.07 -51.33
CA PHE A 7 -29.84 -20.22 -49.87
C PHE A 7 -28.76 -19.39 -49.23
N MET A 8 -27.68 -19.10 -49.93
CA MET A 8 -26.55 -18.32 -49.41
C MET A 8 -26.82 -16.81 -49.33
N VAL A 9 -27.67 -16.29 -50.26
CA VAL A 9 -28.03 -14.85 -50.25
C VAL A 9 -29.05 -14.53 -49.16
N THR A 10 -29.94 -15.47 -48.81
CA THR A 10 -30.92 -15.26 -47.73
C THR A 10 -30.30 -15.35 -46.35
N PHE A 11 -29.23 -16.11 -46.17
CA PHE A 11 -28.53 -16.20 -44.89
C PHE A 11 -27.66 -14.98 -44.59
N MET A 12 -27.13 -14.35 -45.65
CA MET A 12 -26.32 -13.12 -45.51
C MET A 12 -27.16 -11.88 -45.23
N ALA A 13 -28.44 -11.85 -45.66
CA ALA A 13 -29.36 -10.76 -45.36
C ALA A 13 -29.92 -10.83 -43.93
N LEU A 14 -29.94 -12.01 -43.29
CA LEU A 14 -30.44 -12.18 -41.92
C LEU A 14 -29.40 -11.84 -40.87
N VAL A 15 -28.10 -11.91 -41.22
CA VAL A 15 -27.00 -11.56 -40.29
C VAL A 15 -26.76 -10.04 -40.22
N LEU A 16 -27.17 -9.28 -41.25
CA LEU A 16 -27.02 -7.82 -41.25
C LEU A 16 -28.16 -7.06 -40.54
N SER A 17 -29.26 -7.73 -40.18
CA SER A 17 -30.40 -7.05 -39.53
C SER A 17 -30.43 -7.15 -38.00
N THR A 18 -29.43 -7.80 -37.38
CA THR A 18 -29.33 -7.90 -35.92
C THR A 18 -28.31 -6.94 -35.29
N PHE A 19 -27.71 -6.04 -36.06
CA PHE A 19 -26.81 -4.99 -35.58
C PHE A 19 -27.48 -3.62 -35.40
N THR A 20 -28.77 -3.57 -35.10
CA THR A 20 -29.40 -2.32 -34.73
C THR A 20 -29.86 -2.34 -33.31
N ALA A 21 -29.32 -1.36 -32.58
CA ALA A 21 -29.72 -0.93 -31.26
C ALA A 21 -29.23 -1.79 -30.05
N ILE A 22 -27.94 -1.97 -29.90
CA ILE A 22 -27.43 -1.72 -28.55
C ILE A 22 -27.34 -0.19 -28.45
N SER A 23 -28.41 0.45 -28.05
CA SER A 23 -28.31 1.71 -27.34
C SER A 23 -27.53 1.39 -26.08
N VAL A 24 -26.21 1.50 -26.15
CA VAL A 24 -25.42 1.74 -24.98
C VAL A 24 -26.00 3.04 -24.43
N SER A 25 -26.90 2.91 -23.45
CA SER A 25 -27.16 3.97 -22.52
C SER A 25 -25.77 4.32 -22.03
N ALA A 26 -25.20 5.42 -22.49
CA ALA A 26 -24.06 6.03 -21.89
C ALA A 26 -24.54 6.39 -20.48
N ALA A 27 -24.41 5.45 -19.55
CA ALA A 27 -24.35 5.78 -18.15
C ALA A 27 -23.28 6.87 -18.12
N SER A 28 -23.60 8.05 -17.66
CA SER A 28 -22.66 9.14 -17.46
C SER A 28 -21.55 8.54 -16.63
N GLU A 29 -20.42 8.22 -17.26
CA GLU A 29 -19.24 7.70 -16.54
C GLU A 29 -18.93 8.71 -15.46
N ASP A 30 -18.79 8.22 -14.25
CA ASP A 30 -18.33 9.05 -13.13
C ASP A 30 -16.99 9.67 -13.56
N PRO A 31 -16.89 11.01 -13.68
CA PRO A 31 -15.69 11.65 -14.18
C PRO A 31 -14.45 11.34 -13.31
N TYR A 32 -14.63 11.04 -12.05
CA TYR A 32 -13.52 10.65 -11.14
C TYR A 32 -13.09 9.21 -11.39
N GLN A 33 -14.02 8.31 -11.72
CA GLN A 33 -13.67 6.96 -12.15
C GLN A 33 -12.89 6.96 -13.46
N ALA A 34 -13.26 7.82 -14.41
CA ALA A 34 -12.52 7.97 -15.67
C ALA A 34 -11.08 8.46 -15.44
N VAL A 35 -10.85 9.33 -14.44
CA VAL A 35 -9.50 9.73 -14.01
C VAL A 35 -8.73 8.55 -13.47
N ILE A 36 -9.34 7.75 -12.58
CA ILE A 36 -8.71 6.55 -12.00
C ILE A 36 -8.32 5.57 -13.10
N ASP A 37 -9.22 5.28 -14.03
CA ASP A 37 -8.96 4.33 -15.14
C ASP A 37 -7.81 4.80 -16.04
N LYS A 38 -7.74 6.11 -16.31
CA LYS A 38 -6.63 6.75 -17.02
C LYS A 38 -5.30 6.55 -16.30
N LEU A 39 -5.25 6.83 -14.99
CA LEU A 39 -4.04 6.73 -14.18
C LEU A 39 -3.60 5.28 -14.01
N ASN A 40 -4.53 4.34 -13.83
CA ASN A 40 -4.25 2.90 -13.81
C ASN A 40 -3.56 2.43 -15.08
N LYS A 41 -4.04 2.88 -16.24
CA LYS A 41 -3.43 2.56 -17.52
C LYS A 41 -2.04 3.18 -17.69
N GLU A 42 -1.87 4.43 -17.26
CA GLU A 42 -0.63 5.18 -17.41
C GLU A 42 0.49 4.63 -16.50
N TYR A 43 0.16 4.34 -15.24
CA TYR A 43 1.14 3.89 -14.25
C TYR A 43 1.18 2.37 -14.05
N SER A 44 0.32 1.61 -14.73
CA SER A 44 0.17 0.16 -14.56
C SER A 44 -0.11 -0.22 -13.10
N MET A 45 -1.01 0.52 -12.44
CA MET A 45 -1.41 0.36 -11.05
C MET A 45 -2.86 -0.12 -10.95
N ASP A 46 -3.28 -0.47 -9.72
CA ASP A 46 -4.66 -0.82 -9.38
C ASP A 46 -5.21 0.20 -8.36
N ILE A 47 -5.36 1.44 -8.84
CA ILE A 47 -5.95 2.53 -8.07
C ILE A 47 -7.47 2.34 -8.11
N HIS A 48 -8.12 2.43 -6.97
CA HIS A 48 -9.58 2.33 -6.88
C HIS A 48 -10.15 3.08 -5.67
N PHE A 49 -11.42 3.41 -5.71
CA PHE A 49 -12.14 3.84 -4.52
C PHE A 49 -12.35 2.64 -3.59
N MET A 50 -12.17 2.86 -2.28
CA MET A 50 -12.47 1.84 -1.30
C MET A 50 -13.93 1.39 -1.41
N ASN A 51 -14.15 0.09 -1.37
CA ASN A 51 -15.46 -0.49 -1.21
C ASN A 51 -15.91 -0.50 0.27
N SER A 52 -17.16 -0.87 0.54
CA SER A 52 -17.72 -0.86 1.89
C SER A 52 -17.03 -1.81 2.87
N GLU A 53 -16.43 -2.90 2.38
CA GLU A 53 -15.71 -3.86 3.20
C GLU A 53 -14.33 -3.31 3.59
N GLU A 54 -13.65 -2.66 2.65
CA GLU A 54 -12.37 -1.99 2.90
C GLU A 54 -12.52 -0.84 3.89
N PHE A 55 -13.58 -0.01 3.77
CA PHE A 55 -13.88 1.02 4.77
C PHE A 55 -14.03 0.45 6.17
N ARG A 56 -14.73 -0.69 6.32
CA ARG A 56 -14.89 -1.37 7.63
C ARG A 56 -13.58 -1.99 8.10
N ALA A 57 -12.84 -2.66 7.21
CA ALA A 57 -11.58 -3.31 7.54
C ALA A 57 -10.53 -2.31 8.03
N TYR A 58 -10.53 -1.10 7.46
CA TYR A 58 -9.56 -0.06 7.80
C TYR A 58 -10.05 0.90 8.89
N SER A 59 -11.22 0.63 9.51
CA SER A 59 -11.80 1.46 10.57
C SER A 59 -11.96 2.93 10.15
N MET A 60 -12.23 3.18 8.87
CA MET A 60 -12.40 4.53 8.34
C MET A 60 -13.84 5.01 8.45
N GLU A 61 -14.00 6.25 8.84
CA GLU A 61 -15.27 6.94 8.73
C GLU A 61 -15.56 7.25 7.26
N LYS A 62 -16.83 7.25 6.89
CA LYS A 62 -17.43 7.42 5.55
C LYS A 62 -16.57 8.12 4.51
N GLN A 63 -16.66 7.62 3.27
CA GLN A 63 -16.10 8.28 2.07
C GLN A 63 -16.43 9.79 2.07
N GLN A 64 -15.40 10.62 2.03
CA GLN A 64 -15.58 12.07 1.89
C GLN A 64 -16.17 12.36 0.51
N LYS A 65 -17.14 13.26 0.46
CA LYS A 65 -17.64 13.75 -0.82
C LYS A 65 -16.51 14.46 -1.54
N ILE A 66 -16.28 14.11 -2.82
CA ILE A 66 -15.32 14.80 -3.66
C ILE A 66 -15.92 16.18 -4.00
N ASP A 67 -15.25 17.24 -3.58
CA ASP A 67 -15.66 18.64 -3.70
C ASP A 67 -14.73 19.47 -4.61
N ILE A 68 -13.84 18.80 -5.31
CA ILE A 68 -12.88 19.39 -6.27
C ILE A 68 -13.23 18.97 -7.69
N THR A 69 -12.63 19.63 -8.68
CA THR A 69 -12.81 19.26 -10.08
C THR A 69 -12.08 17.95 -10.44
N PRO A 70 -12.50 17.21 -11.50
CA PRO A 70 -11.77 16.03 -11.95
C PRO A 70 -10.31 16.31 -12.29
N GLU A 71 -9.99 17.51 -12.80
CA GLU A 71 -8.62 17.91 -13.13
C GLU A 71 -7.77 18.09 -11.87
N GLU A 72 -8.33 18.71 -10.83
CA GLU A 72 -7.67 18.84 -9.53
C GLU A 72 -7.50 17.48 -8.85
N PHE A 73 -8.50 16.62 -8.94
CA PHE A 73 -8.44 15.25 -8.44
C PHE A 73 -7.33 14.46 -9.15
N GLU A 74 -7.24 14.54 -10.49
CA GLU A 74 -6.16 13.93 -11.26
C GLU A 74 -4.80 14.43 -10.82
N LYS A 75 -4.63 15.74 -10.67
CA LYS A 75 -3.36 16.34 -10.23
C LYS A 75 -2.94 15.80 -8.86
N ASN A 76 -3.85 15.80 -7.89
CA ASN A 76 -3.57 15.33 -6.53
C ASN A 76 -3.17 13.85 -6.53
N LEU A 77 -3.91 12.99 -7.25
CA LEU A 77 -3.55 11.59 -7.36
C LEU A 77 -2.18 11.37 -8.01
N ARG A 78 -1.84 12.11 -9.06
CA ARG A 78 -0.51 12.03 -9.69
C ARG A 78 0.62 12.33 -8.72
N GLU A 79 0.48 13.39 -7.92
CA GLU A 79 1.47 13.76 -6.91
C GLU A 79 1.63 12.63 -5.88
N GLN A 80 0.53 12.04 -5.42
CA GLN A 80 0.53 10.94 -4.47
C GLN A 80 1.10 9.64 -5.04
N ILE A 81 0.84 9.32 -6.31
CA ILE A 81 1.44 8.19 -7.02
C ILE A 81 2.96 8.34 -7.09
N ILE A 82 3.44 9.52 -7.48
CA ILE A 82 4.89 9.81 -7.58
C ILE A 82 5.56 9.63 -6.21
N GLU A 83 4.97 10.16 -5.13
CA GLU A 83 5.49 10.01 -3.77
C GLU A 83 5.47 8.55 -3.29
N ASN A 84 4.41 7.79 -3.60
CA ASN A 84 4.36 6.37 -3.28
C ASN A 84 5.45 5.59 -4.02
N ASN A 85 5.64 5.84 -5.31
CA ASN A 85 6.64 5.16 -6.13
C ASN A 85 8.06 5.49 -5.66
N ARG A 86 8.32 6.74 -5.28
CA ARG A 86 9.60 7.13 -4.68
C ARG A 86 9.86 6.37 -3.37
N ALA A 87 8.85 6.31 -2.50
CA ALA A 87 8.97 5.60 -1.22
C ALA A 87 9.21 4.09 -1.39
N GLN A 88 8.65 3.48 -2.45
CA GLN A 88 8.95 2.08 -2.78
C GLN A 88 10.37 1.90 -3.32
N ALA A 89 10.82 2.76 -4.21
CA ALA A 89 12.18 2.71 -4.73
C ALA A 89 13.23 2.86 -3.61
N GLU A 90 13.01 3.77 -2.66
CA GLU A 90 13.86 3.90 -1.46
C GLU A 90 13.86 2.61 -0.61
N ALA A 91 12.71 1.93 -0.50
CA ALA A 91 12.62 0.66 0.21
C ALA A 91 13.37 -0.46 -0.54
N ASP A 92 13.28 -0.53 -1.86
CA ASP A 92 14.00 -1.51 -2.68
C ASP A 92 15.51 -1.37 -2.58
N GLU A 93 16.03 -0.13 -2.63
CA GLU A 93 17.45 0.13 -2.42
C GLU A 93 17.94 -0.40 -1.08
N LYS A 94 17.19 -0.10 0.00
CA LYS A 94 17.52 -0.58 1.35
C LYS A 94 17.42 -2.09 1.48
N PHE A 95 16.52 -2.72 0.73
CA PHE A 95 16.44 -4.19 0.67
C PHE A 95 17.65 -4.82 0.02
N ALA A 96 18.08 -4.29 -1.12
CA ALA A 96 19.28 -4.76 -1.79
C ALA A 96 20.53 -4.62 -0.89
N GLU A 97 20.62 -3.54 -0.11
CA GLU A 97 21.65 -3.38 0.91
C GLU A 97 21.57 -4.43 2.04
N LEU A 98 20.33 -4.80 2.46
CA LEU A 98 20.13 -5.79 3.51
C LEU A 98 20.55 -7.20 3.08
N GLU A 99 20.27 -7.59 1.84
CA GLU A 99 20.65 -8.91 1.31
C GLU A 99 22.16 -9.15 1.33
N ALA A 100 22.96 -8.09 1.34
CA ALA A 100 24.41 -8.15 1.45
C ALA A 100 24.93 -8.23 2.88
N LYS A 101 24.05 -8.14 3.91
CA LYS A 101 24.41 -8.18 5.33
C LYS A 101 24.25 -9.59 5.92
N ASP A 102 25.08 -9.91 6.91
CA ASP A 102 24.93 -11.16 7.69
C ASP A 102 23.65 -11.09 8.54
N ILE A 103 22.65 -11.88 8.16
CA ILE A 103 21.38 -12.00 8.88
C ILE A 103 21.54 -13.06 9.97
N ILE A 104 21.42 -12.65 11.24
CA ILE A 104 21.55 -13.53 12.41
C ILE A 104 20.24 -14.27 12.67
N GLU A 105 19.13 -13.58 12.53
CA GLU A 105 17.79 -14.10 12.81
C GLU A 105 16.77 -13.33 11.99
N SER A 106 15.71 -14.00 11.55
CA SER A 106 14.57 -13.39 10.85
C SER A 106 13.24 -13.90 11.38
N GLY A 107 12.21 -13.10 11.21
CA GLY A 107 10.86 -13.46 11.59
C GLY A 107 9.84 -12.55 10.93
N SER A 108 8.57 -12.84 11.17
CA SER A 108 7.44 -12.10 10.60
C SER A 108 6.30 -11.98 11.60
N GLY A 109 5.38 -11.06 11.33
CA GLY A 109 4.19 -10.89 12.15
C GLY A 109 3.13 -10.02 11.48
N VAL A 110 1.99 -9.96 12.14
CA VAL A 110 0.89 -9.05 11.78
C VAL A 110 1.04 -7.76 12.57
N CYS A 111 0.91 -6.61 11.92
CA CYS A 111 0.90 -5.33 12.59
C CYS A 111 -0.36 -5.22 13.44
N LYS A 112 -0.19 -5.03 14.76
CA LYS A 112 -1.29 -4.91 15.73
C LYS A 112 -1.16 -3.59 16.47
N PRO A 113 -2.27 -2.95 16.87
CA PRO A 113 -2.24 -1.82 17.80
C PRO A 113 -1.54 -2.22 19.10
N ILE A 114 -0.88 -1.29 19.76
CA ILE A 114 -0.18 -1.58 21.01
C ILE A 114 -1.17 -1.99 22.10
N SER A 115 -0.97 -3.17 22.67
CA SER A 115 -1.45 -3.50 24.00
C SER A 115 -0.35 -3.14 25.01
N THR A 116 -0.60 -2.15 25.86
CA THR A 116 0.36 -1.69 26.87
C THR A 116 0.44 -2.70 28.03
N THR A 117 1.18 -3.77 27.82
CA THR A 117 1.55 -4.65 28.92
C THR A 117 3.01 -4.35 29.30
N ARG A 118 3.23 -3.77 30.47
CA ARG A 118 4.54 -3.44 31.01
C ARG A 118 5.28 -4.72 31.37
N ALA A 119 6.28 -5.12 30.57
CA ALA A 119 7.31 -6.06 30.98
C ALA A 119 8.64 -5.30 31.14
N THR A 120 9.36 -5.56 32.22
CA THR A 120 10.69 -5.03 32.47
C THR A 120 11.64 -5.43 31.35
N ALA A 121 12.35 -4.49 30.78
CA ALA A 121 13.27 -4.58 29.65
C ALA A 121 12.64 -4.53 28.23
N THR A 122 11.39 -4.12 28.11
CA THR A 122 10.78 -3.85 26.80
C THR A 122 10.99 -2.38 26.40
N VAL A 123 11.48 -2.16 25.21
CA VAL A 123 11.63 -0.83 24.62
C VAL A 123 10.66 -0.64 23.47
N THR A 124 10.09 0.55 23.36
CA THR A 124 9.34 0.97 22.18
C THR A 124 10.11 2.05 21.45
N ARG A 125 10.35 1.86 20.17
CA ARG A 125 11.08 2.79 19.32
C ARG A 125 10.23 3.22 18.14
N GLY A 126 10.10 4.52 17.95
CA GLY A 126 9.42 5.11 16.80
C GLY A 126 10.41 5.60 15.76
N LYS A 127 10.13 5.37 14.48
CA LYS A 127 10.89 5.93 13.37
C LYS A 127 9.97 6.28 12.21
N ALA A 128 10.14 7.47 11.65
CA ALA A 128 9.35 7.92 10.51
C ALA A 128 9.76 7.18 9.22
N VAL A 129 8.76 6.80 8.45
CA VAL A 129 8.86 6.37 7.06
C VAL A 129 7.91 7.22 6.21
N PRO A 130 8.02 7.23 4.87
CA PRO A 130 7.06 7.93 4.04
C PRO A 130 5.62 7.47 4.32
N GLY A 131 4.77 8.40 4.78
CA GLY A 131 3.35 8.19 5.06
C GLY A 131 2.99 7.60 6.42
N ALA A 132 3.96 7.26 7.29
CA ALA A 132 3.67 6.72 8.62
C ALA A 132 4.82 6.90 9.61
N THR A 133 4.53 6.72 10.91
CA THR A 133 5.53 6.39 11.93
C THR A 133 5.44 4.91 12.25
N VAL A 134 6.56 4.22 12.19
CA VAL A 134 6.69 2.80 12.56
C VAL A 134 7.16 2.70 13.99
N TYR A 135 6.49 1.90 14.78
CA TYR A 135 6.87 1.60 16.15
C TYR A 135 7.27 0.14 16.28
N LEU A 136 8.49 -0.08 16.77
CA LEU A 136 9.01 -1.38 17.15
C LEU A 136 8.91 -1.53 18.68
N ASN A 137 8.21 -2.56 19.13
CA ASN A 137 8.23 -3.01 20.51
C ASN A 137 9.12 -4.25 20.59
N ALA A 138 10.17 -4.19 21.41
CA ALA A 138 11.17 -5.24 21.48
C ALA A 138 11.75 -5.36 22.89
N THR A 139 12.26 -6.54 23.21
CA THR A 139 13.08 -6.76 24.39
C THR A 139 14.55 -6.60 24.02
N VAL A 140 15.28 -5.83 24.81
CA VAL A 140 16.72 -5.62 24.63
C VAL A 140 17.49 -6.13 25.83
N SER A 141 18.72 -6.58 25.61
CA SER A 141 19.65 -6.97 26.62
C SER A 141 20.96 -6.19 26.48
N ASN A 142 21.55 -5.83 27.61
CA ASN A 142 22.87 -5.22 27.64
C ASN A 142 23.92 -6.33 27.69
N ASN A 143 24.73 -6.40 26.65
CA ASN A 143 25.94 -7.22 26.64
C ASN A 143 27.12 -6.29 26.94
N PRO A 144 28.17 -6.69 27.64
CA PRO A 144 29.26 -5.80 27.98
C PRO A 144 29.76 -5.00 26.76
N GLY A 145 29.48 -3.70 26.77
CA GLY A 145 29.86 -2.76 25.73
C GLY A 145 28.81 -2.41 24.68
N TYR A 146 27.66 -3.11 24.59
CA TYR A 146 26.61 -2.77 23.63
C TYR A 146 25.21 -3.36 23.93
N TRP A 147 24.17 -2.70 23.44
CA TRP A 147 22.80 -3.19 23.50
C TRP A 147 22.48 -4.06 22.30
N MET A 148 21.68 -5.12 22.48
CA MET A 148 21.22 -6.02 21.44
C MET A 148 19.77 -6.42 21.64
N TYR A 149 19.06 -6.71 20.55
CA TYR A 149 17.71 -7.25 20.59
C TYR A 149 17.74 -8.72 21.03
N SER A 150 16.99 -9.04 22.09
CA SER A 150 16.77 -10.42 22.52
C SER A 150 15.46 -10.99 21.97
N ASN A 151 14.46 -10.15 21.74
CA ASN A 151 13.19 -10.54 21.11
C ASN A 151 12.52 -9.36 20.42
N ILE A 152 11.85 -9.61 19.31
CA ILE A 152 10.96 -8.66 18.66
C ILE A 152 9.53 -9.03 19.04
N ASN A 153 8.84 -8.18 19.80
CA ASN A 153 7.53 -8.44 20.36
C ASN A 153 6.41 -8.06 19.38
N SER A 154 6.49 -6.87 18.79
CA SER A 154 5.52 -6.39 17.79
C SER A 154 6.06 -5.22 16.99
N VAL A 155 5.48 -5.04 15.80
CA VAL A 155 5.63 -3.84 14.98
C VAL A 155 4.24 -3.32 14.64
N HIS A 156 4.07 -2.00 14.62
CA HIS A 156 2.83 -1.36 14.15
C HIS A 156 3.15 -0.03 13.50
N THR A 157 2.19 0.50 12.76
CA THR A 157 2.29 1.83 12.14
C THR A 157 1.21 2.73 12.66
N GLU A 158 1.55 4.01 12.86
CA GLU A 158 0.59 5.08 13.12
C GLU A 158 0.69 6.12 12.01
N TYR A 159 -0.44 6.55 11.51
CA TYR A 159 -0.54 7.68 10.61
C TYR A 159 -0.44 8.98 11.42
N ILE A 160 0.43 9.89 11.00
CA ILE A 160 0.50 11.23 11.58
C ILE A 160 -0.36 12.16 10.72
N ALA A 161 -1.54 12.49 11.22
CA ALA A 161 -2.39 13.51 10.60
C ALA A 161 -1.65 14.85 10.54
N GLY A 162 -1.66 15.50 9.39
CA GLY A 162 -1.06 16.83 9.18
C GLY A 162 0.20 16.87 8.33
N ASN A 163 0.72 15.75 7.87
CA ASN A 163 1.80 15.71 6.87
C ASN A 163 1.21 15.49 5.47
N ASN A 164 0.48 16.50 4.98
CA ASN A 164 -0.32 16.44 3.74
C ASN A 164 0.50 16.22 2.45
N SER A 165 1.83 16.17 2.53
CA SER A 165 2.69 15.96 1.36
C SER A 165 2.96 14.51 1.02
N LYS A 166 2.57 13.56 1.89
CA LYS A 166 2.86 12.12 1.68
C LYS A 166 1.61 11.29 1.93
N PRO A 167 1.21 10.44 0.97
CA PRO A 167 0.03 9.61 1.13
C PRO A 167 0.20 8.66 2.32
N PRO A 168 -0.83 8.47 3.17
CA PRO A 168 -0.80 7.61 4.32
C PRO A 168 -0.44 6.17 3.95
N PHE A 169 0.48 5.56 4.71
CA PHE A 169 0.82 4.15 4.59
C PHE A 169 0.35 3.38 5.82
N HIS A 170 -0.40 2.31 5.60
CA HIS A 170 -0.89 1.40 6.63
C HIS A 170 -0.27 0.02 6.43
N ALA A 171 0.46 -0.46 7.44
CA ALA A 171 1.04 -1.79 7.40
C ALA A 171 0.07 -2.83 7.96
N ASN A 172 -0.07 -3.94 7.23
CA ASN A 172 -0.83 -5.12 7.65
C ASN A 172 0.08 -6.17 8.27
N THR A 173 1.24 -6.38 7.65
CA THR A 173 2.22 -7.39 8.06
C THR A 173 3.64 -6.84 8.01
N TYR A 174 4.56 -7.53 8.66
CA TYR A 174 5.97 -7.21 8.62
C TYR A 174 6.84 -8.45 8.61
N ASN A 175 8.03 -8.32 8.01
CA ASN A 175 9.16 -9.20 8.20
C ASN A 175 10.28 -8.44 8.87
N TYR A 176 11.08 -9.10 9.71
CA TYR A 176 12.27 -8.50 10.30
C TYR A 176 13.48 -9.39 10.13
N SER A 177 14.66 -8.77 10.16
CA SER A 177 15.96 -9.43 10.20
C SER A 177 16.83 -8.75 11.24
N LEU A 178 17.43 -9.53 12.14
CA LEU A 178 18.42 -9.04 13.10
C LEU A 178 19.80 -9.15 12.46
N ILE A 179 20.48 -8.03 12.37
CA ILE A 179 21.81 -7.86 11.77
C ILE A 179 22.76 -7.21 12.77
N ASP A 180 24.04 -7.04 12.39
CA ASP A 180 25.06 -6.38 13.21
C ASP A 180 25.18 -6.97 14.62
N SER A 181 25.25 -8.28 14.76
CA SER A 181 25.26 -8.99 16.04
C SER A 181 24.03 -8.66 16.89
N ARG A 182 22.84 -8.64 16.27
CA ARG A 182 21.52 -8.31 16.86
C ARG A 182 21.40 -6.86 17.36
N ARG A 183 22.28 -5.96 16.95
CA ARG A 183 22.22 -4.53 17.31
C ARG A 183 21.23 -3.75 16.46
N THR A 184 20.94 -4.23 15.26
CA THR A 184 20.02 -3.60 14.32
C THR A 184 18.88 -4.57 13.99
N CYS A 185 17.65 -4.06 14.06
CA CYS A 185 16.45 -4.72 13.55
C CYS A 185 16.03 -4.03 12.24
N ALA A 186 16.27 -4.70 11.14
CA ALA A 186 15.83 -4.29 9.81
C ALA A 186 14.42 -4.82 9.58
N THR A 187 13.46 -3.95 9.30
CA THR A 187 12.04 -4.33 9.19
C THR A 187 11.47 -3.92 7.85
N LYS A 188 10.87 -4.87 7.14
CA LYS A 188 10.03 -4.67 5.96
C LYS A 188 8.57 -4.75 6.35
N LEU A 189 7.83 -3.69 6.05
CA LEU A 189 6.41 -3.58 6.29
C LEU A 189 5.67 -3.72 4.95
N TYR A 190 4.60 -4.50 4.95
CA TYR A 190 3.73 -4.70 3.80
C TYR A 190 2.33 -4.22 4.15
N GLY A 191 1.72 -3.49 3.25
CA GLY A 191 0.43 -2.91 3.48
C GLY A 191 -0.11 -2.19 2.24
N TYR A 192 -0.78 -1.08 2.45
CA TYR A 192 -1.40 -0.29 1.40
C TYR A 192 -1.15 1.21 1.64
N THR A 193 -1.25 1.97 0.55
CA THR A 193 -1.15 3.43 0.57
C THR A 193 -2.48 4.04 0.20
N LEU A 194 -2.97 4.92 1.07
CA LEU A 194 -4.21 5.67 0.84
C LEU A 194 -3.94 6.94 0.05
N GLY A 195 -4.87 7.28 -0.82
CA GLY A 195 -4.98 8.59 -1.42
C GLY A 195 -6.11 9.41 -0.81
N ASP A 196 -6.31 10.60 -1.35
CA ASP A 196 -7.42 11.47 -0.98
C ASP A 196 -8.77 10.84 -1.35
N TYR A 197 -9.83 11.31 -0.70
CA TYR A 197 -11.23 10.93 -0.99
C TYR A 197 -11.53 9.44 -0.91
N GLY A 198 -10.78 8.70 -0.07
CA GLY A 198 -11.00 7.27 0.12
C GLY A 198 -10.52 6.41 -1.06
N THR A 199 -9.51 6.85 -1.78
CA THR A 199 -8.84 6.04 -2.79
C THR A 199 -7.74 5.16 -2.17
N ILE A 200 -7.53 3.98 -2.73
CA ILE A 200 -6.33 3.17 -2.53
C ILE A 200 -5.42 3.40 -3.73
N ILE A 201 -4.22 3.94 -3.49
CA ILE A 201 -3.22 4.18 -4.56
C ILE A 201 -2.46 2.90 -4.87
N ASN A 202 -2.13 2.13 -3.84
CA ASN A 202 -1.37 0.90 -3.98
C ASN A 202 -1.75 -0.07 -2.85
N SER A 203 -2.39 -1.18 -3.22
CA SER A 203 -2.80 -2.25 -2.30
C SER A 203 -1.64 -3.16 -1.86
N ASN A 204 -0.50 -3.10 -2.56
CA ASN A 204 0.70 -3.90 -2.31
C ASN A 204 1.91 -3.02 -1.99
N ALA A 205 1.69 -1.93 -1.27
CA ALA A 205 2.75 -1.03 -0.86
C ALA A 205 3.63 -1.66 0.22
N TYR A 206 4.90 -1.29 0.23
CA TYR A 206 5.82 -1.67 1.29
C TYR A 206 6.74 -0.53 1.68
N ARG A 207 7.29 -0.61 2.90
CA ARG A 207 8.26 0.35 3.46
C ARG A 207 9.36 -0.41 4.17
N TYR A 208 10.50 0.23 4.33
CA TYR A 208 11.65 -0.31 5.03
C TYR A 208 12.11 0.63 6.13
N VAL A 209 12.51 0.06 7.26
CA VAL A 209 13.06 0.82 8.38
C VAL A 209 14.04 -0.04 9.20
N GLU A 210 15.11 0.58 9.68
CA GLU A 210 16.04 -0.03 10.62
C GLU A 210 15.95 0.63 11.98
N PHE A 211 15.97 -0.18 13.03
CA PHE A 211 16.01 0.26 14.43
C PHE A 211 17.31 -0.21 15.07
N TRP A 212 18.02 0.70 15.68
CA TRP A 212 19.24 0.36 16.43
C TRP A 212 18.93 0.16 17.91
N ALA A 213 19.44 -0.94 18.52
CA ALA A 213 19.15 -1.31 19.90
C ALA A 213 19.64 -0.28 20.93
N GLY A 214 20.72 0.45 20.64
CA GLY A 214 21.28 1.50 21.48
C GLY A 214 20.63 2.88 21.37
N SER A 215 19.63 3.09 20.51
CA SER A 215 19.00 4.41 20.34
C SER A 215 18.17 4.79 21.57
N GLY A 216 18.38 5.98 22.14
CA GLY A 216 17.57 6.53 23.23
C GLY A 216 17.81 5.88 24.60
N MET A 217 18.97 5.29 24.82
CA MET A 217 19.42 4.80 26.12
C MET A 217 20.45 5.73 26.74
#